data_d9dcfd9f357a0a0018ff6cdeb64a19e8
#
_entry.id   d9dcfd9f357a0a0018ff6cdeb64a19e8
#
_cell.length_a   1.000
_cell.length_b   1.000
_cell.length_c   1.000
_cell.angle_alpha   90.00
_cell.angle_beta   90.00
_cell.angle_gamma   90.00
#
_symmetry.space_group_name_H-M   'P 1'
#
loop_
_entity.id
_entity.type
_entity.pdbx_description
1 polymer ?
#
loop_
_entity_poly.entity_id
_entity_poly.type
_entity_poly.pdbx_seq_one_letter_code
_entity_poly.pdbx_strand_id
1 'polypeptide(L)'
;MEFDKNYFEAEVREGFYVTSDIKHAWAAQLEVLSDVDKACRENGIQYFAEWGTLLGAIRHHGFIPWDDDMDICMRRPDYNRYLKVAKDIMPEGYEIFDMNTDADNDNAIARIINGRNINCDGIHLEKFHGFPYVAGIDIFPLDYIAADEEDDKFQCDLIDIVWTVEKLARNIENKCNEINLEKAPAELELRLSQVEELCGVTVDRNKSIAQQLLILVDKLSGLYTEKEADYITLMHVWLGNKNYKFPKEYYRKEIRVPFENTEIPVPVEYDAILKIKYGDYMIPVHNWDTHEYPFFVKQKKHCIDEGTQFNDYKDTYNDYIQYKEQNSAMRKAKKIIKDFNGDTHKTVLFLSYKAENWNTMDNIYKKYCQEKDIKVIVQCVPYYYKNIDGTFELSLIHISEPTRLRRI
;
A
#
# COMPACT_ATOMS: atom_id res chain seq x y z
N MET A 1 -17.55 -5.86 13.45
CA MET A 1 -17.23 -4.64 14.27
C MET A 1 -18.36 -3.63 14.14
N GLU A 2 -18.52 -2.71 15.12
CA GLU A 2 -19.49 -1.63 15.00
C GLU A 2 -18.79 -0.33 14.63
N PHE A 3 -19.32 0.40 13.65
CA PHE A 3 -18.83 1.70 13.23
C PHE A 3 -19.90 2.75 13.45
N ASP A 4 -19.50 3.98 13.82
CA ASP A 4 -20.41 5.13 13.81
C ASP A 4 -20.88 5.36 12.37
N LYS A 5 -22.15 5.76 12.21
CA LYS A 5 -22.74 6.03 10.86
C LYS A 5 -21.95 7.07 10.07
N ASN A 6 -21.35 8.03 10.76
CA ASN A 6 -20.55 9.08 10.14
C ASN A 6 -19.14 8.59 9.72
N TYR A 7 -18.70 7.41 10.19
CA TYR A 7 -17.39 6.86 9.82
C TYR A 7 -17.22 6.74 8.31
N PHE A 8 -18.28 6.35 7.61
CA PHE A 8 -18.24 6.11 6.15
C PHE A 8 -18.38 7.38 5.30
N GLU A 9 -18.60 8.54 5.92
CA GLU A 9 -18.62 9.80 5.19
C GLU A 9 -17.21 10.20 4.76
N ALA A 10 -17.10 10.74 3.53
CA ALA A 10 -15.84 11.27 3.05
C ALA A 10 -15.39 12.45 3.93
N GLU A 11 -14.09 12.54 4.20
CA GLU A 11 -13.53 13.59 5.05
C GLU A 11 -12.15 14.06 4.58
N VAL A 12 -11.67 15.15 5.15
CA VAL A 12 -10.30 15.61 4.96
C VAL A 12 -9.50 15.34 6.23
N ARG A 13 -8.55 14.39 6.16
CA ARG A 13 -7.58 14.12 7.23
C ARG A 13 -6.21 14.66 6.80
N GLU A 14 -5.61 15.54 7.60
CA GLU A 14 -4.30 16.15 7.34
C GLU A 14 -4.12 16.73 5.92
N GLY A 15 -5.18 17.34 5.40
CA GLY A 15 -5.17 17.93 4.06
C GLY A 15 -5.30 16.92 2.91
N PHE A 16 -5.54 15.65 3.22
CA PHE A 16 -5.84 14.60 2.26
C PHE A 16 -7.33 14.26 2.29
N TYR A 17 -7.94 14.14 1.10
CA TYR A 17 -9.35 13.78 0.99
C TYR A 17 -9.49 12.26 0.97
N VAL A 18 -10.02 11.72 2.06
CA VAL A 18 -10.36 10.30 2.22
C VAL A 18 -11.78 10.11 1.72
N THR A 19 -11.94 9.32 0.67
CA THR A 19 -13.26 9.05 0.08
C THR A 19 -14.07 8.06 0.93
N SER A 20 -15.37 8.02 0.74
CA SER A 20 -16.26 7.02 1.33
C SER A 20 -15.81 5.58 0.97
N ASP A 21 -15.39 5.35 -0.28
CA ASP A 21 -14.90 4.03 -0.72
C ASP A 21 -13.68 3.56 0.06
N ILE A 22 -12.72 4.45 0.30
CA ILE A 22 -11.55 4.14 1.13
C ILE A 22 -11.97 3.79 2.56
N LYS A 23 -12.96 4.50 3.11
CA LYS A 23 -13.49 4.19 4.44
C LYS A 23 -14.13 2.81 4.51
N HIS A 24 -14.86 2.40 3.47
CA HIS A 24 -15.40 1.05 3.35
C HIS A 24 -14.29 0.00 3.19
N ALA A 25 -13.25 0.30 2.41
CA ALA A 25 -12.07 -0.57 2.28
C ALA A 25 -11.34 -0.75 3.61
N TRP A 26 -11.10 0.35 4.35
CA TRP A 26 -10.52 0.30 5.69
C TRP A 26 -11.38 -0.53 6.66
N ALA A 27 -12.70 -0.32 6.66
CA ALA A 27 -13.60 -1.09 7.51
C ALA A 27 -13.57 -2.60 7.18
N ALA A 28 -13.50 -2.96 5.89
CA ALA A 28 -13.37 -4.35 5.48
C ALA A 28 -12.06 -4.98 5.95
N GLN A 29 -10.95 -4.26 5.86
CA GLN A 29 -9.65 -4.71 6.38
C GLN A 29 -9.64 -4.81 7.91
N LEU A 30 -10.31 -3.90 8.62
CA LEU A 30 -10.47 -3.95 10.07
C LEU A 30 -11.29 -5.17 10.51
N GLU A 31 -12.28 -5.63 9.72
CA GLU A 31 -12.97 -6.89 9.99
C GLU A 31 -12.02 -8.10 9.83
N VAL A 32 -11.19 -8.08 8.77
CA VAL A 32 -10.15 -9.13 8.60
C VAL A 32 -9.20 -9.11 9.79
N LEU A 33 -8.72 -7.93 10.20
CA LEU A 33 -7.84 -7.77 11.36
C LEU A 33 -8.49 -8.29 12.65
N SER A 34 -9.76 -7.97 12.88
CA SER A 34 -10.50 -8.41 14.06
C SER A 34 -10.56 -9.94 14.17
N ASP A 35 -10.82 -10.61 13.04
CA ASP A 35 -10.86 -12.08 13.00
C ASP A 35 -9.44 -12.68 13.16
N VAL A 36 -8.41 -12.08 12.55
CA VAL A 36 -7.00 -12.48 12.73
C VAL A 36 -6.57 -12.29 14.18
N ASP A 37 -6.87 -11.14 14.78
CA ASP A 37 -6.52 -10.83 16.17
C ASP A 37 -7.15 -11.83 17.14
N LYS A 38 -8.43 -12.12 16.95
CA LYS A 38 -9.13 -13.14 17.75
C LYS A 38 -8.47 -14.49 17.62
N ALA A 39 -8.24 -14.95 16.37
CA ALA A 39 -7.61 -16.23 16.09
C ALA A 39 -6.20 -16.32 16.68
N CYS A 40 -5.40 -15.28 16.55
CA CYS A 40 -4.06 -15.22 17.12
C CYS A 40 -4.07 -15.29 18.65
N ARG A 41 -4.94 -14.50 19.30
CA ARG A 41 -5.05 -14.52 20.79
C ARG A 41 -5.49 -15.87 21.33
N GLU A 42 -6.50 -16.49 20.70
CA GLU A 42 -7.03 -17.80 21.13
C GLU A 42 -5.99 -18.92 20.96
N ASN A 43 -5.04 -18.77 20.05
CA ASN A 43 -4.00 -19.75 19.77
C ASN A 43 -2.61 -19.35 20.31
N GLY A 44 -2.51 -18.25 21.07
CA GLY A 44 -1.26 -17.78 21.65
C GLY A 44 -0.19 -17.42 20.60
N ILE A 45 -0.60 -16.92 19.44
CA ILE A 45 0.25 -16.43 18.35
C ILE A 45 0.42 -14.93 18.53
N GLN A 46 1.66 -14.45 18.52
CA GLN A 46 1.96 -13.04 18.64
C GLN A 46 2.20 -12.43 17.26
N TYR A 47 1.59 -11.26 17.02
CA TYR A 47 1.82 -10.45 15.83
C TYR A 47 1.94 -8.97 16.19
N PHE A 48 2.42 -8.16 15.27
CA PHE A 48 2.57 -6.72 15.43
C PHE A 48 2.18 -6.02 14.15
N ALA A 49 1.69 -4.79 14.27
CA ALA A 49 1.56 -3.90 13.12
C ALA A 49 2.92 -3.68 12.45
N GLU A 50 2.95 -3.60 11.12
CA GLU A 50 4.16 -3.41 10.34
C GLU A 50 4.01 -2.25 9.35
N TRP A 51 5.08 -1.75 8.79
CA TRP A 51 5.14 -0.72 7.75
C TRP A 51 4.21 0.48 8.00
N GLY A 52 3.35 0.81 7.01
CA GLY A 52 2.36 1.88 7.06
C GLY A 52 1.37 1.71 8.21
N THR A 53 1.00 0.48 8.52
CA THR A 53 0.09 0.17 9.63
C THR A 53 0.69 0.52 10.99
N LEU A 54 1.97 0.20 11.24
CA LEU A 54 2.68 0.59 12.48
C LEU A 54 2.82 2.11 12.57
N LEU A 55 3.23 2.75 11.49
CA LEU A 55 3.39 4.20 11.42
C LEU A 55 2.04 4.91 11.63
N GLY A 56 0.99 4.40 10.99
CA GLY A 56 -0.38 4.90 11.13
C GLY A 56 -0.89 4.77 12.57
N ALA A 57 -0.70 3.62 13.20
CA ALA A 57 -1.09 3.37 14.58
C ALA A 57 -0.50 4.41 15.56
N ILE A 58 0.77 4.76 15.38
CA ILE A 58 1.47 5.67 16.30
C ILE A 58 1.21 7.14 15.95
N ARG A 59 1.21 7.51 14.67
CA ARG A 59 1.15 8.91 14.25
C ARG A 59 -0.28 9.42 14.05
N HIS A 60 -1.17 8.56 13.54
CA HIS A 60 -2.53 8.93 13.14
C HIS A 60 -3.62 8.28 14.00
N HIS A 61 -3.27 7.30 14.84
CA HIS A 61 -4.20 6.44 15.58
C HIS A 61 -5.20 5.71 14.67
N GLY A 62 -4.74 5.33 13.48
CA GLY A 62 -5.51 4.70 12.41
C GLY A 62 -4.70 4.63 11.13
N PHE A 63 -5.39 4.47 10.02
CA PHE A 63 -4.73 4.49 8.71
C PHE A 63 -4.08 5.85 8.43
N ILE A 64 -2.94 5.82 7.78
CA ILE A 64 -2.37 7.01 7.15
C ILE A 64 -3.36 7.48 6.08
N PRO A 65 -3.76 8.76 6.03
CA PRO A 65 -4.87 9.20 5.15
C PRO A 65 -4.69 8.89 3.65
N TRP A 66 -3.46 8.70 3.20
CA TRP A 66 -3.10 8.38 1.82
C TRP A 66 -2.59 6.95 1.65
N ASP A 67 -2.92 6.08 2.59
CA ASP A 67 -2.58 4.66 2.61
C ASP A 67 -3.85 3.82 2.63
N ASP A 68 -3.85 2.67 2.00
CA ASP A 68 -5.05 1.86 1.82
C ASP A 68 -4.84 0.36 2.07
N ASP A 69 -3.65 -0.05 2.47
CA ASP A 69 -3.32 -1.41 2.82
C ASP A 69 -3.05 -1.60 4.32
N MET A 70 -3.00 -2.83 4.73
CA MET A 70 -2.72 -3.22 6.11
C MET A 70 -1.68 -4.33 6.15
N ASP A 71 -0.63 -4.06 6.91
CA ASP A 71 0.51 -4.93 7.08
C ASP A 71 0.69 -5.34 8.55
N ILE A 72 0.93 -6.61 8.78
CA ILE A 72 1.36 -7.13 10.08
C ILE A 72 2.61 -7.97 9.93
N CYS A 73 3.35 -8.12 11.01
CA CYS A 73 4.49 -9.04 11.04
C CYS A 73 4.41 -10.01 12.22
N MET A 74 5.04 -11.15 12.06
CA MET A 74 5.16 -12.18 13.08
C MET A 74 6.60 -12.64 13.16
N ARG A 75 7.12 -12.90 14.36
CA ARG A 75 8.41 -13.60 14.46
C ARG A 75 8.32 -14.96 13.78
N ARG A 76 9.38 -15.41 13.16
CA ARG A 76 9.42 -16.66 12.36
C ARG A 76 8.72 -17.86 13.05
N PRO A 77 8.90 -18.14 14.34
CA PRO A 77 8.20 -19.24 14.98
C PRO A 77 6.67 -19.04 15.04
N ASP A 78 6.21 -17.81 15.29
CA ASP A 78 4.78 -17.46 15.30
C ASP A 78 4.19 -17.50 13.89
N TYR A 79 4.92 -16.97 12.89
CA TYR A 79 4.55 -17.04 11.47
C TYR A 79 4.35 -18.49 11.00
N ASN A 80 5.34 -19.34 11.25
CA ASN A 80 5.26 -20.75 10.86
C ASN A 80 4.13 -21.48 11.58
N ARG A 81 3.82 -21.12 12.85
CA ARG A 81 2.71 -21.67 13.61
C ARG A 81 1.38 -21.18 13.04
N TYR A 82 1.26 -19.89 12.74
CA TYR A 82 0.07 -19.31 12.13
C TYR A 82 -0.28 -20.00 10.81
N LEU A 83 0.65 -20.11 9.87
CA LEU A 83 0.40 -20.73 8.57
C LEU A 83 -0.09 -22.19 8.68
N LYS A 84 0.38 -22.93 9.69
CA LYS A 84 -0.06 -24.31 9.90
C LYS A 84 -1.51 -24.42 10.35
N VAL A 85 -1.99 -23.46 11.13
CA VAL A 85 -3.33 -23.55 11.77
C VAL A 85 -4.33 -22.56 11.20
N ALA A 86 -3.88 -21.55 10.43
CA ALA A 86 -4.71 -20.45 9.99
C ALA A 86 -5.97 -20.91 9.26
N LYS A 87 -5.89 -21.94 8.41
CA LYS A 87 -7.05 -22.49 7.70
C LYS A 87 -8.12 -23.05 8.64
N ASP A 88 -7.70 -23.58 9.79
CA ASP A 88 -8.59 -24.22 10.76
C ASP A 88 -9.15 -23.22 11.79
N ILE A 89 -8.41 -22.13 12.05
CA ILE A 89 -8.77 -21.14 13.08
C ILE A 89 -9.46 -19.89 12.53
N MET A 90 -9.34 -19.63 11.22
CA MET A 90 -10.03 -18.51 10.58
C MET A 90 -11.47 -18.87 10.23
N PRO A 91 -12.40 -17.91 10.26
CA PRO A 91 -13.78 -18.14 9.82
C PRO A 91 -13.87 -18.65 8.38
N GLU A 92 -14.95 -19.37 8.09
CA GLU A 92 -15.25 -19.82 6.73
C GLU A 92 -15.35 -18.63 5.76
N GLY A 93 -14.81 -18.82 4.54
CA GLY A 93 -14.80 -17.80 3.49
C GLY A 93 -13.50 -17.01 3.39
N TYR A 94 -12.63 -17.08 4.40
CA TYR A 94 -11.28 -16.52 4.28
C TYR A 94 -10.37 -17.44 3.45
N GLU A 95 -9.49 -16.81 2.70
CA GLU A 95 -8.44 -17.50 1.96
C GLU A 95 -7.07 -17.02 2.45
N ILE A 96 -6.15 -17.98 2.56
CA ILE A 96 -4.79 -17.72 3.00
C ILE A 96 -3.87 -18.10 1.85
N PHE A 97 -3.13 -17.12 1.37
CA PHE A 97 -2.14 -17.28 0.32
C PHE A 97 -0.75 -17.22 0.93
N ASP A 98 0.06 -18.19 0.61
CA ASP A 98 1.49 -18.22 0.88
C ASP A 98 2.20 -18.93 -0.29
N MET A 99 3.50 -19.03 -0.23
CA MET A 99 4.28 -19.70 -1.27
C MET A 99 3.97 -21.20 -1.42
N ASN A 100 3.28 -21.82 -0.46
CA ASN A 100 2.89 -23.23 -0.53
C ASN A 100 1.51 -23.42 -1.16
N THR A 101 0.61 -22.47 -0.97
CA THR A 101 -0.80 -22.55 -1.35
C THR A 101 -1.12 -21.90 -2.68
N ASP A 102 -0.27 -20.98 -3.13
CA ASP A 102 -0.46 -20.22 -4.36
C ASP A 102 0.81 -20.20 -5.22
N ALA A 103 0.74 -20.83 -6.40
CA ALA A 103 1.85 -20.87 -7.34
C ALA A 103 2.13 -19.51 -8.00
N ASP A 104 1.12 -18.63 -8.06
CA ASP A 104 1.25 -17.28 -8.61
C ASP A 104 1.85 -16.29 -7.58
N ASN A 105 1.96 -16.69 -6.31
CA ASN A 105 2.64 -15.89 -5.29
C ASN A 105 4.11 -15.67 -5.67
N ASP A 106 4.52 -14.42 -5.81
CA ASP A 106 5.87 -13.99 -6.18
C ASP A 106 6.68 -13.42 -5.01
N ASN A 107 6.09 -13.40 -3.81
CA ASN A 107 6.69 -12.87 -2.60
C ASN A 107 6.77 -13.92 -1.48
N ALA A 108 7.84 -13.90 -0.71
CA ALA A 108 8.04 -14.78 0.45
C ALA A 108 7.28 -14.25 1.69
N ILE A 109 6.03 -13.83 1.51
CA ILE A 109 5.11 -13.40 2.57
C ILE A 109 3.80 -14.19 2.48
N ALA A 110 2.99 -14.13 3.53
CA ALA A 110 1.63 -14.62 3.46
C ALA A 110 0.64 -13.46 3.35
N ARG A 111 -0.54 -13.76 2.84
CA ARG A 111 -1.67 -12.83 2.77
C ARG A 111 -2.94 -13.55 3.20
N ILE A 112 -3.76 -12.90 4.00
CA ILE A 112 -5.12 -13.35 4.29
C ILE A 112 -6.12 -12.39 3.68
N ILE A 113 -7.13 -12.92 2.97
CA ILE A 113 -8.15 -12.14 2.29
C ILE A 113 -9.55 -12.62 2.64
N ASN A 114 -10.53 -11.73 2.49
CA ASN A 114 -11.95 -11.97 2.78
C ASN A 114 -12.69 -12.83 1.73
N GLY A 115 -11.97 -13.36 0.73
CA GLY A 115 -12.49 -14.22 -0.35
C GLY A 115 -11.73 -13.97 -1.65
N ARG A 116 -11.74 -14.96 -2.58
CA ARG A 116 -10.99 -14.88 -3.85
C ARG A 116 -11.60 -13.95 -4.89
N ASN A 117 -12.89 -13.69 -4.78
CA ASN A 117 -13.66 -13.02 -5.82
C ASN A 117 -14.41 -11.84 -5.21
N ILE A 118 -14.74 -10.89 -6.07
CA ILE A 118 -15.70 -9.84 -5.75
C ILE A 118 -17.01 -10.53 -5.34
N ASN A 119 -17.54 -10.15 -4.18
CA ASN A 119 -18.73 -10.77 -3.60
C ASN A 119 -19.76 -9.72 -3.21
N CYS A 120 -20.94 -9.80 -3.82
CA CYS A 120 -22.04 -8.87 -3.62
C CYS A 120 -23.20 -9.50 -2.83
N ASP A 121 -23.00 -10.67 -2.25
CA ASP A 121 -24.01 -11.30 -1.42
C ASP A 121 -24.29 -10.48 -0.16
N GLY A 122 -25.57 -10.41 0.25
CA GLY A 122 -25.98 -9.61 1.39
C GLY A 122 -25.23 -9.94 2.68
N ILE A 123 -24.91 -11.22 2.93
CA ILE A 123 -24.16 -11.64 4.12
C ILE A 123 -22.72 -11.10 4.07
N HIS A 124 -22.07 -11.16 2.89
CA HIS A 124 -20.73 -10.61 2.71
C HIS A 124 -20.71 -9.09 2.90
N LEU A 125 -21.64 -8.40 2.25
CA LEU A 125 -21.73 -6.93 2.33
C LEU A 125 -22.08 -6.46 3.76
N GLU A 126 -22.91 -7.21 4.49
CA GLU A 126 -23.18 -6.91 5.90
C GLU A 126 -21.92 -7.05 6.76
N LYS A 127 -21.18 -8.15 6.60
CA LYS A 127 -19.95 -8.40 7.34
C LYS A 127 -18.84 -7.39 7.02
N PHE A 128 -18.67 -7.05 5.75
CA PHE A 128 -17.59 -6.16 5.28
C PHE A 128 -18.09 -4.73 4.95
N HIS A 129 -19.13 -4.28 5.64
CA HIS A 129 -19.62 -2.89 5.64
C HIS A 129 -19.91 -2.33 4.24
N GLY A 130 -20.52 -3.16 3.38
CA GLY A 130 -20.86 -2.77 2.02
C GLY A 130 -19.70 -2.85 1.02
N PHE A 131 -18.51 -3.30 1.42
CA PHE A 131 -17.34 -3.42 0.55
C PHE A 131 -17.36 -4.78 -0.20
N PRO A 132 -17.57 -4.80 -1.53
CA PRO A 132 -17.70 -6.04 -2.28
C PRO A 132 -16.38 -6.63 -2.76
N TYR A 133 -15.31 -5.84 -2.73
CA TYR A 133 -14.02 -6.19 -3.32
C TYR A 133 -13.19 -7.07 -2.39
N VAL A 134 -12.19 -7.74 -2.96
CA VAL A 134 -11.23 -8.51 -2.18
C VAL A 134 -10.39 -7.55 -1.35
N ALA A 135 -10.43 -7.73 -0.05
CA ALA A 135 -9.63 -7.01 0.93
C ALA A 135 -8.86 -7.99 1.80
N GLY A 136 -7.68 -7.60 2.26
CA GLY A 136 -6.85 -8.48 3.06
C GLY A 136 -5.76 -7.77 3.84
N ILE A 137 -4.91 -8.59 4.45
CA ILE A 137 -3.78 -8.17 5.27
C ILE A 137 -2.56 -8.95 4.81
N ASP A 138 -1.46 -8.25 4.60
CA ASP A 138 -0.17 -8.86 4.34
C ASP A 138 0.54 -9.21 5.65
N ILE A 139 1.12 -10.42 5.70
CA ILE A 139 1.75 -10.98 6.89
C ILE A 139 3.21 -11.26 6.60
N PHE A 140 4.08 -10.48 7.22
CA PHE A 140 5.53 -10.53 7.02
C PHE A 140 6.21 -11.40 8.07
N PRO A 141 7.07 -12.37 7.67
CA PRO A 141 7.93 -13.06 8.62
C PRO A 141 9.08 -12.16 9.08
N LEU A 142 9.30 -12.09 10.38
CA LEU A 142 10.50 -11.51 10.98
C LEU A 142 11.51 -12.63 11.21
N ASP A 143 12.62 -12.56 10.51
CA ASP A 143 13.68 -13.56 10.49
C ASP A 143 14.87 -13.16 11.37
N TYR A 144 15.51 -14.14 11.94
CA TYR A 144 16.70 -13.96 12.76
C TYR A 144 17.95 -13.87 11.89
N ILE A 145 18.77 -12.84 12.11
CA ILE A 145 20.06 -12.65 11.45
C ILE A 145 21.10 -13.46 12.20
N ALA A 146 21.90 -14.26 11.51
CA ALA A 146 23.01 -14.99 12.13
C ALA A 146 23.92 -14.05 12.92
N ALA A 147 24.32 -14.45 14.12
CA ALA A 147 25.22 -13.65 14.95
C ALA A 147 26.64 -13.59 14.36
N ASP A 148 27.06 -14.62 13.65
CA ASP A 148 28.33 -14.64 12.92
C ASP A 148 28.17 -13.94 11.56
N GLU A 149 29.09 -13.04 11.23
CA GLU A 149 29.04 -12.25 10.01
C GLU A 149 29.29 -13.07 8.73
N GLU A 150 30.11 -14.14 8.82
CA GLU A 150 30.33 -15.03 7.67
C GLU A 150 29.11 -15.87 7.39
N ASP A 151 28.43 -16.34 8.44
CA ASP A 151 27.18 -17.09 8.35
C ASP A 151 26.05 -16.21 7.80
N ASP A 152 25.88 -14.94 8.27
CA ASP A 152 24.91 -13.99 7.71
C ASP A 152 25.17 -13.74 6.23
N LYS A 153 26.44 -13.49 5.89
CA LYS A 153 26.80 -13.26 4.50
C LYS A 153 26.51 -14.48 3.64
N PHE A 154 26.85 -15.67 4.10
CA PHE A 154 26.60 -16.90 3.37
C PHE A 154 25.11 -17.15 3.16
N GLN A 155 24.28 -16.95 4.20
CA GLN A 155 22.83 -17.03 4.10
C GLN A 155 22.28 -16.04 3.06
N CYS A 156 22.70 -14.78 3.14
CA CYS A 156 22.26 -13.74 2.20
C CYS A 156 22.65 -14.06 0.75
N ASP A 157 23.90 -14.52 0.54
CA ASP A 157 24.40 -14.91 -0.78
C ASP A 157 23.55 -16.08 -1.36
N LEU A 158 23.23 -17.08 -0.54
CA LEU A 158 22.36 -18.20 -0.96
C LEU A 158 20.96 -17.73 -1.33
N ILE A 159 20.34 -16.90 -0.50
CA ILE A 159 19.00 -16.37 -0.76
C ILE A 159 19.00 -15.59 -2.07
N ASP A 160 19.97 -14.71 -2.30
CA ASP A 160 20.06 -13.89 -3.52
C ASP A 160 20.22 -14.76 -4.78
N ILE A 161 21.07 -15.80 -4.72
CA ILE A 161 21.25 -16.76 -5.80
C ILE A 161 19.92 -17.46 -6.11
N VAL A 162 19.26 -18.04 -5.09
CA VAL A 162 18.02 -18.79 -5.28
C VAL A 162 16.91 -17.87 -5.79
N TRP A 163 16.79 -16.67 -5.24
CA TRP A 163 15.76 -15.71 -5.68
C TRP A 163 15.99 -15.19 -7.10
N THR A 164 17.26 -15.02 -7.50
CA THR A 164 17.60 -14.69 -8.88
C THR A 164 17.15 -15.79 -9.85
N VAL A 165 17.35 -17.07 -9.49
CA VAL A 165 16.92 -18.20 -10.31
C VAL A 165 15.39 -18.36 -10.29
N GLU A 166 14.75 -18.08 -9.15
CA GLU A 166 13.29 -18.04 -9.03
C GLU A 166 12.67 -17.04 -10.02
N LYS A 167 13.16 -15.80 -10.03
CA LYS A 167 12.69 -14.75 -10.97
C LYS A 167 12.88 -15.16 -12.42
N LEU A 168 13.99 -15.81 -12.75
CA LEU A 168 14.23 -16.36 -14.09
C LEU A 168 13.19 -17.44 -14.43
N ALA A 169 12.97 -18.40 -13.51
CA ALA A 169 12.01 -19.48 -13.69
C ALA A 169 10.59 -18.94 -13.87
N ARG A 170 10.16 -18.00 -13.03
CA ARG A 170 8.85 -17.35 -13.09
C ARG A 170 8.62 -16.62 -14.41
N ASN A 171 9.60 -15.86 -14.87
CA ASN A 171 9.54 -15.20 -16.19
C ASN A 171 9.39 -16.19 -17.35
N ILE A 172 9.99 -17.37 -17.25
CA ILE A 172 9.88 -18.42 -18.26
C ILE A 172 8.51 -19.09 -18.15
N GLU A 173 8.05 -19.45 -16.95
CA GLU A 173 6.76 -20.09 -16.72
C GLU A 173 5.61 -19.17 -17.19
N ASN A 174 5.63 -17.89 -16.89
CA ASN A 174 4.63 -16.92 -17.33
C ASN A 174 4.58 -16.79 -18.87
N LYS A 175 5.73 -16.87 -19.55
CA LYS A 175 5.79 -16.87 -21.02
C LYS A 175 5.38 -18.21 -21.63
N CYS A 176 5.62 -19.33 -20.92
CA CYS A 176 5.24 -20.66 -21.38
C CYS A 176 3.73 -20.92 -21.33
N ASN A 177 3.01 -20.24 -20.46
CA ASN A 177 1.55 -20.25 -20.47
C ASN A 177 0.95 -19.67 -21.77
N GLU A 178 1.75 -18.85 -22.49
CA GLU A 178 1.41 -18.32 -23.82
C GLU A 178 1.99 -19.14 -24.98
N ILE A 179 3.05 -19.93 -24.75
CA ILE A 179 3.79 -20.67 -25.79
C ILE A 179 4.17 -22.05 -25.23
N ASN A 180 3.71 -23.11 -25.86
CA ASN A 180 3.97 -24.51 -25.48
C ASN A 180 5.48 -24.84 -25.52
N LEU A 181 6.21 -24.64 -24.42
CA LEU A 181 7.64 -24.94 -24.30
C LEU A 181 7.82 -26.31 -23.62
N GLU A 182 8.23 -27.32 -24.39
CA GLU A 182 8.45 -28.69 -23.93
C GLU A 182 9.68 -28.90 -23.04
N LYS A 183 10.57 -27.91 -22.91
CA LYS A 183 11.78 -28.01 -22.07
C LYS A 183 12.21 -26.65 -21.52
N ALA A 184 12.67 -26.61 -20.27
CA ALA A 184 13.33 -25.45 -19.69
C ALA A 184 14.54 -25.04 -20.55
N PRO A 185 14.79 -23.73 -20.76
CA PRO A 185 15.99 -23.27 -21.45
C PRO A 185 17.27 -23.80 -20.77
N ALA A 186 18.29 -24.07 -21.56
CA ALA A 186 19.57 -24.60 -21.06
C ALA A 186 20.20 -23.71 -19.96
N GLU A 187 19.99 -22.41 -20.01
CA GLU A 187 20.43 -21.49 -18.96
C GLU A 187 19.75 -21.75 -17.63
N LEU A 188 18.42 -21.97 -17.63
CA LEU A 188 17.67 -22.28 -16.39
C LEU A 188 18.16 -23.60 -15.80
N GLU A 189 18.34 -24.66 -16.61
CA GLU A 189 18.84 -25.95 -16.13
C GLU A 189 20.23 -25.87 -15.52
N LEU A 190 21.14 -25.09 -16.12
CA LEU A 190 22.47 -24.86 -15.56
C LEU A 190 22.39 -24.21 -14.18
N ARG A 191 21.56 -23.17 -14.03
CA ARG A 191 21.39 -22.46 -12.75
C ARG A 191 20.67 -23.30 -11.71
N LEU A 192 19.69 -24.11 -12.11
CA LEU A 192 19.03 -25.06 -11.22
C LEU A 192 20.02 -26.10 -10.67
N SER A 193 20.88 -26.65 -11.52
CA SER A 193 21.91 -27.58 -11.06
C SER A 193 22.84 -26.95 -10.04
N GLN A 194 23.19 -25.66 -10.19
CA GLN A 194 23.99 -24.93 -9.21
C GLN A 194 23.25 -24.77 -7.87
N VAL A 195 21.96 -24.39 -7.92
CA VAL A 195 21.12 -24.29 -6.71
C VAL A 195 20.97 -25.63 -6.01
N GLU A 196 20.73 -26.70 -6.75
CA GLU A 196 20.61 -28.06 -6.21
C GLU A 196 21.89 -28.51 -5.51
N GLU A 197 23.07 -28.23 -6.10
CA GLU A 197 24.36 -28.52 -5.51
C GLU A 197 24.63 -27.68 -4.25
N LEU A 198 24.44 -26.37 -4.33
CA LEU A 198 24.71 -25.45 -3.22
C LEU A 198 23.77 -25.66 -2.01
N CYS A 199 22.50 -25.91 -2.26
CA CYS A 199 21.49 -26.04 -1.21
C CYS A 199 21.20 -27.49 -0.79
N GLY A 200 21.78 -28.50 -1.49
CA GLY A 200 21.52 -29.90 -1.20
C GLY A 200 20.06 -30.31 -1.44
N VAL A 201 19.37 -29.71 -2.39
CA VAL A 201 17.96 -29.96 -2.71
C VAL A 201 17.82 -30.56 -4.11
N THR A 202 16.62 -31.08 -4.40
CA THR A 202 16.24 -31.51 -5.75
C THR A 202 14.96 -30.77 -6.15
N VAL A 203 14.95 -30.12 -7.31
CA VAL A 203 13.80 -29.41 -7.85
C VAL A 203 13.06 -30.31 -8.83
N ASP A 204 11.77 -30.54 -8.60
CA ASP A 204 10.90 -31.35 -9.47
C ASP A 204 10.52 -30.53 -10.73
N ARG A 205 11.06 -30.96 -11.90
CA ARG A 205 10.81 -30.28 -13.19
C ARG A 205 9.38 -30.47 -13.72
N ASN A 206 8.57 -31.29 -13.06
CA ASN A 206 7.15 -31.50 -13.43
C ASN A 206 6.19 -30.57 -12.68
N LYS A 207 6.70 -29.73 -11.77
CA LYS A 207 5.96 -28.74 -11.00
C LYS A 207 6.49 -27.35 -11.27
N SER A 208 5.77 -26.32 -10.82
CA SER A 208 6.28 -24.95 -10.89
C SER A 208 7.66 -24.88 -10.21
N ILE A 209 8.69 -24.56 -10.99
CA ILE A 209 10.06 -24.38 -10.53
C ILE A 209 10.12 -23.10 -9.68
N ALA A 210 9.47 -22.03 -10.14
CA ALA A 210 9.43 -20.76 -9.42
C ALA A 210 8.86 -20.92 -8.02
N GLN A 211 7.73 -21.62 -7.88
CA GLN A 211 7.15 -21.90 -6.56
C GLN A 211 8.09 -22.69 -5.65
N GLN A 212 8.74 -23.74 -6.15
CA GLN A 212 9.68 -24.55 -5.35
C GLN A 212 10.87 -23.70 -4.88
N LEU A 213 11.40 -22.83 -5.75
CA LEU A 213 12.49 -21.93 -5.40
C LEU A 213 12.05 -20.85 -4.41
N LEU A 214 10.83 -20.31 -4.51
CA LEU A 214 10.30 -19.36 -3.52
C LEU A 214 10.15 -20.02 -2.14
N ILE A 215 9.68 -21.27 -2.09
CA ILE A 215 9.65 -22.07 -0.85
C ILE A 215 11.07 -22.26 -0.28
N LEU A 216 12.05 -22.43 -1.14
CA LEU A 216 13.46 -22.53 -0.71
C LEU A 216 13.97 -21.20 -0.16
N VAL A 217 13.65 -20.07 -0.80
CA VAL A 217 13.95 -18.71 -0.29
C VAL A 217 13.39 -18.53 1.11
N ASP A 218 12.12 -18.89 1.35
CA ASP A 218 11.49 -18.78 2.66
C ASP A 218 12.19 -19.66 3.72
N LYS A 219 12.57 -20.90 3.36
CA LYS A 219 13.32 -21.80 4.25
C LYS A 219 14.70 -21.26 4.60
N LEU A 220 15.41 -20.71 3.61
CA LEU A 220 16.74 -20.10 3.81
C LEU A 220 16.62 -18.83 4.67
N SER A 221 15.56 -18.03 4.49
CA SER A 221 15.30 -16.84 5.30
C SER A 221 15.09 -17.20 6.77
N GLY A 222 14.35 -18.27 7.05
CA GLY A 222 14.07 -18.75 8.41
C GLY A 222 15.11 -19.74 8.97
N LEU A 223 16.35 -19.76 8.47
CA LEU A 223 17.36 -20.76 8.82
C LEU A 223 17.79 -20.65 10.28
N TYR A 224 18.03 -19.43 10.78
CA TYR A 224 18.50 -19.17 12.13
C TYR A 224 17.37 -19.00 13.13
N THR A 225 17.68 -19.32 14.39
CA THR A 225 16.73 -19.24 15.51
C THR A 225 17.08 -18.08 16.44
N GLU A 226 16.16 -17.75 17.36
CA GLU A 226 16.38 -16.71 18.37
C GLU A 226 17.68 -16.92 19.19
N LYS A 227 18.11 -18.17 19.39
CA LYS A 227 19.31 -18.47 20.17
C LYS A 227 20.63 -18.17 19.44
N GLU A 228 20.58 -18.15 18.12
CA GLU A 228 21.72 -18.00 17.21
C GLU A 228 21.84 -16.57 16.67
N ALA A 229 20.99 -15.65 17.16
CA ALA A 229 20.90 -14.30 16.63
C ALA A 229 20.81 -13.25 17.74
N ASP A 230 21.29 -12.06 17.47
CA ASP A 230 21.09 -10.86 18.29
C ASP A 230 20.06 -9.91 17.68
N TYR A 231 19.84 -10.02 16.38
CA TYR A 231 18.98 -9.15 15.60
C TYR A 231 17.92 -9.94 14.84
N ILE A 232 16.81 -9.24 14.56
CA ILE A 232 15.70 -9.70 13.76
C ILE A 232 15.43 -8.70 12.63
N THR A 233 14.92 -9.16 11.50
CA THR A 233 14.70 -8.32 10.31
C THR A 233 13.58 -8.87 9.43
N LEU A 234 13.15 -8.08 8.44
CA LEU A 234 12.48 -8.57 7.25
C LEU A 234 13.56 -8.95 6.23
N MET A 235 13.74 -10.24 5.97
CA MET A 235 14.90 -10.74 5.21
C MET A 235 15.01 -10.11 3.82
N HIS A 236 13.89 -9.93 3.11
CA HIS A 236 13.87 -9.28 1.79
C HIS A 236 14.40 -7.84 1.79
N VAL A 237 14.27 -7.11 2.92
CA VAL A 237 14.85 -5.77 3.08
C VAL A 237 16.31 -5.86 3.48
N TRP A 238 16.65 -6.83 4.35
CA TRP A 238 18.02 -7.05 4.82
C TRP A 238 19.02 -7.34 3.72
N LEU A 239 18.60 -8.07 2.69
CA LEU A 239 19.42 -8.35 1.52
C LEU A 239 19.96 -7.08 0.84
N GLY A 240 19.14 -6.03 0.78
CA GLY A 240 19.49 -4.76 0.13
C GLY A 240 19.93 -3.64 1.09
N ASN A 241 19.61 -3.74 2.38
CA ASN A 241 19.88 -2.68 3.36
C ASN A 241 20.30 -3.26 4.71
N LYS A 242 21.63 -3.33 4.93
CA LYS A 242 22.21 -3.88 6.16
C LYS A 242 22.03 -2.99 7.41
N ASN A 243 21.38 -1.85 7.30
CA ASN A 243 20.93 -1.04 8.44
C ASN A 243 19.54 -1.43 8.92
N TYR A 244 18.77 -2.21 8.14
CA TYR A 244 17.41 -2.61 8.47
C TYR A 244 17.41 -3.85 9.38
N LYS A 245 17.86 -3.66 10.61
CA LYS A 245 17.90 -4.70 11.64
C LYS A 245 17.49 -4.13 13.00
N PHE A 246 16.84 -4.95 13.79
CA PHE A 246 16.29 -4.59 15.09
C PHE A 246 16.82 -5.56 16.15
N PRO A 247 17.25 -5.12 17.34
CA PRO A 247 17.46 -6.03 18.44
C PRO A 247 16.25 -6.97 18.60
N LYS A 248 16.48 -8.28 18.69
CA LYS A 248 15.37 -9.25 18.76
C LYS A 248 14.44 -9.01 19.94
N GLU A 249 14.94 -8.38 21.00
CA GLU A 249 14.18 -8.00 22.18
C GLU A 249 13.06 -7.01 21.89
N TYR A 250 13.17 -6.19 20.84
CA TYR A 250 12.16 -5.20 20.46
C TYR A 250 10.81 -5.82 20.12
N TYR A 251 10.81 -7.05 19.60
CA TYR A 251 9.62 -7.79 19.22
C TYR A 251 9.21 -8.89 20.23
N ARG A 252 9.66 -8.80 21.51
CA ARG A 252 9.26 -9.75 22.54
C ARG A 252 7.97 -9.38 23.26
N LYS A 253 7.69 -8.07 23.38
CA LYS A 253 6.53 -7.55 24.10
C LYS A 253 5.74 -6.61 23.20
N GLU A 254 4.44 -6.67 23.36
CA GLU A 254 3.51 -5.78 22.69
C GLU A 254 2.84 -4.84 23.70
N ILE A 255 2.41 -3.71 23.19
CA ILE A 255 1.35 -2.88 23.76
C ILE A 255 0.26 -2.73 22.72
N ARG A 256 -0.97 -2.54 23.16
CA ARG A 256 -2.07 -2.20 22.28
C ARG A 256 -2.28 -0.71 22.25
N VAL A 257 -2.39 -0.18 21.06
CA VAL A 257 -2.61 1.24 20.80
C VAL A 257 -3.87 1.44 19.99
N PRO A 258 -4.55 2.58 20.12
CA PRO A 258 -5.73 2.90 19.31
C PRO A 258 -5.43 2.82 17.81
N PHE A 259 -6.34 2.23 17.04
CA PHE A 259 -6.30 2.16 15.59
C PHE A 259 -7.74 2.22 15.03
N GLU A 260 -8.12 3.37 14.47
CA GLU A 260 -9.51 3.67 14.08
C GLU A 260 -10.49 3.41 15.23
N ASN A 261 -11.42 2.48 15.08
CA ASN A 261 -12.40 2.09 16.10
C ASN A 261 -11.98 0.84 16.91
N THR A 262 -10.73 0.42 16.83
CA THR A 262 -10.17 -0.75 17.53
C THR A 262 -8.81 -0.44 18.14
N GLU A 263 -8.10 -1.48 18.54
CA GLU A 263 -6.71 -1.43 18.98
C GLU A 263 -5.89 -2.46 18.22
N ILE A 264 -4.63 -2.12 17.94
CA ILE A 264 -3.67 -3.00 17.26
C ILE A 264 -2.43 -3.20 18.13
N PRO A 265 -1.85 -4.41 18.18
CA PRO A 265 -0.60 -4.64 18.88
C PRO A 265 0.57 -4.05 18.12
N VAL A 266 1.41 -3.30 18.84
CA VAL A 266 2.68 -2.77 18.36
C VAL A 266 3.80 -3.20 19.28
N PRO A 267 5.06 -3.31 18.81
CA PRO A 267 6.19 -3.56 19.69
C PRO A 267 6.33 -2.46 20.77
N VAL A 268 6.69 -2.81 21.97
CA VAL A 268 6.92 -1.80 23.04
C VAL A 268 7.98 -0.78 22.61
N GLU A 269 8.97 -1.21 21.83
CA GLU A 269 10.07 -0.38 21.33
C GLU A 269 9.76 0.24 19.95
N TYR A 270 8.47 0.48 19.64
CA TYR A 270 8.00 1.02 18.35
C TYR A 270 8.73 2.31 17.94
N ASP A 271 9.07 3.18 18.88
CA ASP A 271 9.75 4.45 18.59
C ASP A 271 11.15 4.21 17.99
N ALA A 272 11.92 3.28 18.56
CA ALA A 272 13.23 2.91 18.04
C ALA A 272 13.13 2.23 16.68
N ILE A 273 12.11 1.36 16.50
CA ILE A 273 11.84 0.68 15.23
C ILE A 273 11.48 1.70 14.14
N LEU A 274 10.54 2.62 14.42
CA LEU A 274 10.10 3.63 13.46
C LEU A 274 11.24 4.60 13.08
N LYS A 275 12.12 4.94 14.02
CA LYS A 275 13.31 5.76 13.74
C LYS A 275 14.29 5.05 12.81
N ILE A 276 14.49 3.74 12.95
CA ILE A 276 15.34 2.96 12.03
C ILE A 276 14.70 2.89 10.64
N LYS A 277 13.36 2.72 10.56
CA LYS A 277 12.62 2.61 9.30
C LYS A 277 12.50 3.93 8.55
N TYR A 278 12.17 5.01 9.24
CA TYR A 278 11.69 6.27 8.64
C TYR A 278 12.42 7.53 9.14
N GLY A 279 13.38 7.42 10.06
CA GLY A 279 14.06 8.58 10.64
C GLY A 279 13.10 9.42 11.51
N ASP A 280 12.89 10.69 11.17
CA ASP A 280 11.92 11.54 11.86
C ASP A 280 10.49 11.26 11.34
N TYR A 281 9.96 10.12 11.77
CA TYR A 281 8.69 9.58 11.31
C TYR A 281 7.46 10.41 11.69
N MET A 282 7.59 11.34 12.65
CA MET A 282 6.50 12.23 13.04
C MET A 282 6.25 13.34 11.99
N ILE A 283 7.19 13.57 11.08
CA ILE A 283 7.02 14.50 9.96
C ILE A 283 6.37 13.75 8.80
N PRO A 284 5.12 14.08 8.40
CA PRO A 284 4.47 13.38 7.30
C PRO A 284 5.21 13.59 5.97
N VAL A 285 5.50 12.49 5.29
CA VAL A 285 6.04 12.48 3.93
C VAL A 285 5.00 11.83 3.03
N HIS A 286 4.55 12.57 2.01
CA HIS A 286 3.63 12.03 1.02
C HIS A 286 4.46 11.32 -0.06
N ASN A 287 4.70 10.02 0.11
CA ASN A 287 5.29 9.18 -0.91
C ASN A 287 4.21 8.27 -1.50
N TRP A 288 4.03 8.31 -2.84
CA TRP A 288 2.91 7.70 -3.54
C TRP A 288 3.33 6.52 -4.43
N ASP A 289 4.60 6.09 -4.34
CA ASP A 289 5.22 5.29 -5.40
C ASP A 289 5.24 3.77 -5.14
N THR A 290 4.56 3.25 -4.11
CA THR A 290 4.76 1.85 -3.71
C THR A 290 3.76 0.87 -4.30
N HIS A 291 2.50 1.26 -4.56
CA HIS A 291 1.47 0.42 -5.19
C HIS A 291 0.34 1.25 -5.84
N GLU A 292 -0.56 0.59 -6.58
CA GLU A 292 -1.73 1.25 -7.16
C GLU A 292 -2.72 1.62 -6.05
N TYR A 293 -2.96 2.91 -5.88
CA TYR A 293 -3.94 3.44 -4.95
C TYR A 293 -5.22 3.87 -5.67
N PRO A 294 -6.41 3.49 -5.21
CA PRO A 294 -6.68 2.49 -4.18
C PRO A 294 -6.50 1.05 -4.70
N PHE A 295 -6.10 0.12 -3.83
CA PHE A 295 -5.77 -1.27 -4.19
C PHE A 295 -6.91 -1.99 -4.96
N PHE A 296 -8.14 -1.59 -4.76
CA PHE A 296 -9.33 -2.18 -5.40
C PHE A 296 -9.70 -1.52 -6.74
N VAL A 297 -8.93 -0.56 -7.25
CA VAL A 297 -9.28 0.20 -8.46
C VAL A 297 -9.50 -0.68 -9.69
N LYS A 298 -8.69 -1.74 -9.86
CA LYS A 298 -8.84 -2.69 -10.97
C LYS A 298 -10.10 -3.54 -10.83
N GLN A 299 -10.39 -3.98 -9.62
CA GLN A 299 -11.59 -4.75 -9.31
C GLN A 299 -12.86 -3.91 -9.57
N LYS A 300 -12.85 -2.65 -9.13
CA LYS A 300 -13.92 -1.70 -9.38
C LYS A 300 -14.12 -1.45 -10.87
N LYS A 301 -13.05 -1.23 -11.62
CA LYS A 301 -13.10 -1.06 -13.08
C LYS A 301 -13.70 -2.28 -13.77
N HIS A 302 -13.28 -3.49 -13.37
CA HIS A 302 -13.84 -4.74 -13.91
C HIS A 302 -15.35 -4.80 -13.70
N CYS A 303 -15.86 -4.49 -12.49
CA CYS A 303 -17.28 -4.44 -12.23
C CYS A 303 -18.03 -3.44 -13.12
N ILE A 304 -17.46 -2.27 -13.33
CA ILE A 304 -18.06 -1.24 -14.20
C ILE A 304 -18.13 -1.74 -15.65
N ASP A 305 -17.06 -2.33 -16.17
CA ASP A 305 -16.94 -2.84 -17.54
C ASP A 305 -17.94 -3.99 -17.78
N GLU A 306 -18.18 -4.85 -16.78
CA GLU A 306 -19.19 -5.94 -16.81
C GLU A 306 -20.63 -5.45 -16.59
N GLY A 307 -20.84 -4.16 -16.40
CA GLY A 307 -22.17 -3.57 -16.21
C GLY A 307 -22.81 -3.88 -14.86
N THR A 308 -22.04 -4.31 -13.88
CA THR A 308 -22.49 -4.54 -12.52
C THR A 308 -22.80 -3.16 -11.89
N GLN A 309 -24.10 -2.87 -11.70
CA GLN A 309 -24.54 -1.61 -11.09
C GLN A 309 -24.41 -1.70 -9.57
N PHE A 310 -23.36 -1.13 -9.04
CA PHE A 310 -23.31 -0.72 -7.63
C PHE A 310 -23.78 0.74 -7.56
N ASN A 311 -24.97 0.98 -7.06
CA ASN A 311 -25.63 2.30 -7.15
C ASN A 311 -24.85 3.43 -6.45
N ASP A 312 -23.98 3.12 -5.50
CA ASP A 312 -23.28 4.14 -4.69
C ASP A 312 -21.82 4.38 -5.09
N TYR A 313 -21.22 3.49 -5.90
CA TYR A 313 -19.80 3.56 -6.21
C TYR A 313 -19.40 4.35 -7.46
N LYS A 314 -20.35 4.72 -8.32
CA LYS A 314 -20.05 5.54 -9.51
C LYS A 314 -19.58 6.95 -9.15
N ASP A 315 -20.11 7.51 -8.10
CA ASP A 315 -19.83 8.90 -7.71
C ASP A 315 -18.43 9.04 -7.07
N THR A 316 -17.98 8.03 -6.34
CA THR A 316 -16.74 8.07 -5.59
C THR A 316 -15.47 7.91 -6.45
N TYR A 317 -15.51 7.17 -7.58
CA TYR A 317 -14.39 7.13 -8.52
C TYR A 317 -14.20 8.48 -9.23
N ASN A 318 -15.30 9.12 -9.63
CA ASN A 318 -15.26 10.47 -10.20
C ASN A 318 -14.77 11.47 -9.17
N ASP A 319 -15.19 11.36 -7.91
CA ASP A 319 -14.74 12.20 -6.80
C ASP A 319 -13.23 12.05 -6.54
N TYR A 320 -12.69 10.82 -6.61
CA TYR A 320 -11.25 10.58 -6.48
C TYR A 320 -10.45 11.19 -7.63
N ILE A 321 -10.87 11.01 -8.87
CA ILE A 321 -10.21 11.64 -10.03
C ILE A 321 -10.28 13.16 -9.93
N GLN A 322 -11.44 13.69 -9.59
CA GLN A 322 -11.62 15.12 -9.35
C GLN A 322 -10.71 15.65 -8.26
N TYR A 323 -10.58 14.90 -7.14
CA TYR A 323 -9.68 15.26 -6.05
C TYR A 323 -8.19 15.24 -6.46
N LYS A 324 -7.77 14.24 -7.25
CA LYS A 324 -6.41 14.14 -7.76
C LYS A 324 -6.06 15.34 -8.67
N GLU A 325 -7.01 15.77 -9.47
CA GLU A 325 -6.86 16.96 -10.32
C GLU A 325 -6.87 18.26 -9.49
N GLN A 326 -7.75 18.38 -8.49
CA GLN A 326 -7.77 19.49 -7.53
C GLN A 326 -6.45 19.63 -6.79
N ASN A 327 -5.89 18.55 -6.28
CA ASN A 327 -4.62 18.58 -5.56
C ASN A 327 -3.46 19.00 -6.44
N SER A 328 -3.42 18.57 -7.69
CA SER A 328 -2.40 19.02 -8.65
C SER A 328 -2.49 20.53 -8.86
N ALA A 329 -3.68 21.05 -9.05
CA ALA A 329 -3.91 22.50 -9.21
C ALA A 329 -3.66 23.27 -7.92
N MET A 330 -4.05 22.70 -6.76
CA MET A 330 -3.81 23.29 -5.44
C MET A 330 -2.32 23.34 -5.09
N ARG A 331 -1.54 22.30 -5.43
CA ARG A 331 -0.08 22.29 -5.28
C ARG A 331 0.57 23.36 -6.15
N LYS A 332 0.13 23.50 -7.40
CA LYS A 332 0.60 24.59 -8.28
C LYS A 332 0.29 25.96 -7.70
N ALA A 333 -0.94 26.15 -7.19
CA ALA A 333 -1.35 27.40 -6.55
C ALA A 333 -0.53 27.70 -5.28
N LYS A 334 -0.35 26.69 -4.40
CA LYS A 334 0.50 26.82 -3.18
C LYS A 334 1.95 27.18 -3.52
N LYS A 335 2.51 26.56 -4.57
CA LYS A 335 3.86 26.89 -5.04
C LYS A 335 3.95 28.34 -5.50
N ILE A 336 2.99 28.78 -6.31
CA ILE A 336 2.93 30.17 -6.79
C ILE A 336 2.78 31.16 -5.62
N ILE A 337 1.93 30.86 -4.64
CA ILE A 337 1.76 31.68 -3.42
C ILE A 337 3.05 31.73 -2.60
N LYS A 338 3.75 30.60 -2.47
CA LYS A 338 5.03 30.54 -1.76
C LYS A 338 6.10 31.35 -2.47
N ASP A 339 6.21 31.22 -3.78
CA ASP A 339 7.14 31.99 -4.60
C ASP A 339 6.78 33.51 -4.56
N PHE A 340 5.49 33.82 -4.51
CA PHE A 340 4.98 35.18 -4.34
C PHE A 340 5.39 35.80 -2.99
N ASN A 341 5.25 35.05 -1.89
CA ASN A 341 5.61 35.51 -0.54
C ASN A 341 7.13 35.71 -0.37
N GLY A 342 7.95 35.09 -1.23
CA GLY A 342 9.41 35.28 -1.27
C GLY A 342 9.87 36.35 -2.27
N ASP A 343 8.96 36.93 -3.05
CA ASP A 343 9.29 37.96 -4.06
C ASP A 343 9.44 39.35 -3.42
N THR A 344 10.59 39.95 -3.60
CA THR A 344 10.88 41.31 -3.11
C THR A 344 10.36 42.41 -4.07
N HIS A 345 9.83 42.01 -5.23
CA HIS A 345 9.25 42.93 -6.21
C HIS A 345 7.75 43.14 -5.94
N LYS A 346 7.21 44.24 -6.39
CA LYS A 346 5.77 44.49 -6.36
C LYS A 346 5.09 43.49 -7.31
N THR A 347 4.45 42.45 -6.76
CA THR A 347 3.75 41.46 -7.52
C THR A 347 2.27 41.46 -7.15
N VAL A 348 1.39 41.36 -8.14
CA VAL A 348 -0.06 41.25 -7.96
C VAL A 348 -0.51 39.88 -8.49
N LEU A 349 -1.13 39.08 -7.64
CA LEU A 349 -1.66 37.75 -7.97
C LEU A 349 -3.19 37.80 -8.11
N PHE A 350 -3.68 37.53 -9.33
CA PHE A 350 -5.10 37.34 -9.59
C PHE A 350 -5.46 35.87 -9.50
N LEU A 351 -6.38 35.54 -8.61
CA LEU A 351 -6.95 34.20 -8.47
C LEU A 351 -8.36 34.21 -9.06
N SER A 352 -8.55 33.52 -10.17
CA SER A 352 -9.87 33.36 -10.79
C SER A 352 -10.33 31.92 -10.71
N TYR A 353 -11.57 31.70 -10.27
CA TYR A 353 -12.20 30.37 -10.23
C TYR A 353 -13.33 30.21 -11.25
N LYS A 354 -13.83 31.33 -11.84
CA LYS A 354 -14.83 31.32 -12.91
C LYS A 354 -14.49 32.31 -13.99
N ALA A 355 -14.70 31.92 -15.26
CA ALA A 355 -14.50 32.82 -16.38
C ALA A 355 -15.40 34.07 -16.31
N GLU A 356 -16.63 33.91 -15.81
CA GLU A 356 -17.60 35.00 -15.61
C GLU A 356 -17.09 36.05 -14.61
N ASN A 357 -16.36 35.63 -13.60
CA ASN A 357 -15.79 36.53 -12.60
C ASN A 357 -14.60 37.33 -13.14
N TRP A 358 -13.99 36.88 -14.25
CA TRP A 358 -12.91 37.59 -14.89
C TRP A 358 -13.34 38.97 -15.39
N ASN A 359 -14.54 39.10 -15.92
CA ASN A 359 -15.08 40.38 -16.40
C ASN A 359 -15.04 41.48 -15.32
N THR A 360 -15.22 41.09 -14.05
CA THR A 360 -15.13 42.04 -12.92
C THR A 360 -13.69 42.45 -12.60
N MET A 361 -12.74 41.56 -12.86
CA MET A 361 -11.32 41.78 -12.56
C MET A 361 -10.53 42.32 -13.75
N ASP A 362 -11.05 42.23 -14.96
CA ASP A 362 -10.31 42.57 -16.21
C ASP A 362 -9.82 44.01 -16.25
N ASN A 363 -10.66 44.96 -15.82
CA ASN A 363 -10.24 46.38 -15.77
C ASN A 363 -9.11 46.64 -14.77
N ILE A 364 -9.12 45.93 -13.63
CA ILE A 364 -8.08 46.02 -12.62
C ILE A 364 -6.80 45.36 -13.12
N TYR A 365 -6.93 44.15 -13.72
CA TYR A 365 -5.84 43.43 -14.35
C TYR A 365 -5.15 44.27 -15.42
N LYS A 366 -5.89 44.86 -16.36
CA LYS A 366 -5.36 45.74 -17.41
C LYS A 366 -4.62 46.93 -16.86
N LYS A 367 -5.10 47.52 -15.77
CA LYS A 367 -4.46 48.64 -15.11
C LYS A 367 -3.08 48.23 -14.53
N TYR A 368 -3.01 47.10 -13.83
CA TYR A 368 -1.76 46.60 -13.28
C TYR A 368 -0.76 46.18 -14.35
N CYS A 369 -1.22 45.65 -15.49
CA CYS A 369 -0.35 45.28 -16.62
C CYS A 369 0.30 46.52 -17.31
N GLN A 370 -0.22 47.71 -17.07
CA GLN A 370 0.36 48.97 -17.61
C GLN A 370 1.46 49.53 -16.70
N GLU A 371 1.54 49.08 -15.46
CA GLU A 371 2.56 49.56 -14.50
C GLU A 371 3.89 48.81 -14.71
N LYS A 372 4.97 49.58 -15.04
CA LYS A 372 6.27 48.97 -15.40
C LYS A 372 6.97 48.22 -14.26
N ASP A 373 6.67 48.58 -13.02
CA ASP A 373 7.34 48.04 -11.83
C ASP A 373 6.51 46.97 -11.10
N ILE A 374 5.44 46.46 -11.73
CA ILE A 374 4.53 45.46 -11.15
C ILE A 374 4.55 44.19 -11.99
N LYS A 375 4.86 43.07 -11.37
CA LYS A 375 4.69 41.75 -11.95
C LYS A 375 3.26 41.27 -11.72
N VAL A 376 2.56 40.95 -12.79
CA VAL A 376 1.19 40.42 -12.72
C VAL A 376 1.19 38.95 -12.99
N ILE A 377 0.61 38.18 -12.07
CA ILE A 377 0.44 36.73 -12.20
C ILE A 377 -1.08 36.42 -12.18
N VAL A 378 -1.54 35.64 -13.13
CA VAL A 378 -2.92 35.11 -13.15
C VAL A 378 -2.86 33.61 -12.90
N GLN A 379 -3.54 33.15 -11.87
CA GLN A 379 -3.70 31.75 -11.56
C GLN A 379 -5.18 31.38 -11.51
N CYS A 380 -5.55 30.45 -12.39
CA CYS A 380 -6.89 29.89 -12.33
C CYS A 380 -6.95 28.85 -11.20
N VAL A 381 -7.98 28.92 -10.39
CA VAL A 381 -8.27 27.97 -9.32
C VAL A 381 -9.37 27.05 -9.83
N PRO A 382 -9.18 25.72 -9.81
CA PRO A 382 -10.23 24.78 -10.22
C PRO A 382 -11.49 24.95 -9.37
N TYR A 383 -12.64 24.82 -9.99
CA TYR A 383 -13.91 24.76 -9.28
C TYR A 383 -14.84 23.75 -9.94
N TYR A 384 -15.85 23.31 -9.19
CA TYR A 384 -16.83 22.36 -9.66
C TYR A 384 -18.20 22.99 -9.78
N TYR A 385 -18.90 22.67 -10.87
CA TYR A 385 -20.32 22.90 -10.99
C TYR A 385 -21.06 21.78 -10.26
N LYS A 386 -22.05 22.16 -9.44
CA LYS A 386 -23.04 21.22 -8.94
C LYS A 386 -24.17 21.17 -9.96
N ASN A 387 -24.35 20.02 -10.59
CA ASN A 387 -25.45 19.78 -11.51
C ASN A 387 -26.80 19.65 -10.78
N ILE A 388 -27.91 19.75 -11.53
CA ILE A 388 -29.27 19.67 -10.99
C ILE A 388 -29.53 18.29 -10.32
N ASP A 389 -28.86 17.24 -10.79
CA ASP A 389 -28.91 15.88 -10.22
C ASP A 389 -28.04 15.68 -8.97
N GLY A 390 -27.35 16.72 -8.51
CA GLY A 390 -26.47 16.68 -7.34
C GLY A 390 -25.05 16.30 -7.64
N THR A 391 -24.72 15.89 -8.87
CA THR A 391 -23.34 15.57 -9.29
C THR A 391 -22.49 16.84 -9.41
N PHE A 392 -21.17 16.67 -9.32
CA PHE A 392 -20.20 17.75 -9.50
C PHE A 392 -19.39 17.53 -10.77
N GLU A 393 -19.27 18.56 -11.60
CA GLU A 393 -18.48 18.53 -12.83
C GLU A 393 -17.35 19.55 -12.74
N LEU A 394 -16.10 19.10 -13.01
CA LEU A 394 -14.94 19.98 -13.05
C LEU A 394 -15.03 20.92 -14.25
N SER A 395 -14.88 22.20 -14.00
CA SER A 395 -14.78 23.18 -15.07
C SER A 395 -13.50 22.98 -15.86
N LEU A 396 -13.57 22.30 -17.00
CA LEU A 396 -12.46 22.05 -17.93
C LEU A 396 -11.94 23.31 -18.64
N ILE A 397 -12.71 24.40 -18.62
CA ILE A 397 -12.34 25.69 -19.23
C ILE A 397 -11.02 26.24 -18.66
N HIS A 398 -10.65 25.86 -17.45
CA HIS A 398 -9.46 26.36 -16.78
C HIS A 398 -8.22 25.50 -16.92
N ILE A 399 -8.36 24.26 -17.43
CA ILE A 399 -7.21 23.36 -17.63
C ILE A 399 -6.49 23.69 -18.97
N SER A 400 -7.19 24.22 -19.93
CA SER A 400 -6.68 24.46 -21.29
C SER A 400 -6.28 25.90 -21.61
N GLU A 401 -6.51 26.90 -20.73
CA GLU A 401 -6.41 28.33 -21.06
C GLU A 401 -5.42 29.24 -20.29
N PRO A 402 -4.31 28.78 -19.69
CA PRO A 402 -3.27 29.74 -19.32
C PRO A 402 -2.66 30.48 -20.52
N THR A 403 -2.85 29.94 -21.75
CA THR A 403 -2.25 30.47 -22.98
C THR A 403 -3.12 31.46 -23.73
N ARG A 404 -4.45 31.42 -23.59
CA ARG A 404 -5.33 32.41 -24.26
C ARG A 404 -5.42 33.73 -23.53
N LEU A 405 -5.35 33.76 -22.20
CA LEU A 405 -5.29 34.99 -21.41
C LEU A 405 -3.97 35.80 -21.60
N ARG A 406 -2.94 35.21 -22.22
CA ARG A 406 -1.72 35.93 -22.62
C ARG A 406 -1.84 36.67 -23.95
N ARG A 407 -2.96 36.59 -24.68
CA ARG A 407 -3.16 37.20 -26.01
C ARG A 407 -4.31 38.20 -26.06
N ILE A 408 -4.85 38.59 -24.92
CA ILE A 408 -5.71 39.76 -24.80
C ILE A 408 -4.94 40.80 -23.99
#